data_2ebc4b772ee0005eb438807086027974
#
_entry.id   2ebc4b772ee0005eb438807086027974
#
_cell.length_a   1.000
_cell.length_b   1.000
_cell.length_c   1.000
_cell.angle_alpha   90.00
_cell.angle_beta   90.00
_cell.angle_gamma   90.00
#
_symmetry.space_group_name_H-M   'P 1'
#
loop_
_entity.id
_entity.type
_entity.pdbx_description
1 polymer ?
#
loop_
_entity_poly.entity_id
_entity_poly.type
_entity_poly.pdbx_seq_one_letter_code
_entity_poly.pdbx_strand_id
1 'polypeptide(L)'
;MEISTSTNICAFTPGRERNGFDFCIAQCAQGGYKVLDINFCESMNPHSRMRNDDWQDYVKDIAEMGRRWGVVFRQSHLPYYDIFAENDEEKVKTMEELIRRSIIASAELGVEWTVTHPGTVYSAGPDVSVSKEKNLEYYSRH
;
A
#
# COMPACT_ATOMS: atom_id res chain seq x y z
N MET A 1 -22.30 -6.74 -12.04
CA MET A 1 -21.35 -5.66 -11.68
C MET A 1 -20.78 -6.02 -10.33
N GLU A 2 -19.47 -6.19 -10.21
CA GLU A 2 -18.82 -6.38 -8.90
C GLU A 2 -18.56 -5.02 -8.26
N ILE A 3 -18.83 -4.93 -6.96
CA ILE A 3 -18.53 -3.73 -6.17
C ILE A 3 -17.28 -4.03 -5.35
N SER A 4 -16.29 -3.16 -5.45
CA SER A 4 -15.06 -3.23 -4.69
C SER A 4 -14.96 -2.10 -3.66
N THR A 5 -14.14 -2.29 -2.65
CA THR A 5 -13.75 -1.25 -1.70
C THR A 5 -12.29 -1.40 -1.33
N SER A 6 -11.71 -0.37 -0.72
CA SER A 6 -10.34 -0.42 -0.20
C SER A 6 -10.33 -0.84 1.26
N THR A 7 -9.34 -1.63 1.65
CA THR A 7 -9.06 -1.94 3.06
C THR A 7 -8.83 -0.68 3.90
N ASN A 8 -8.48 0.44 3.24
CA ASN A 8 -8.26 1.73 3.91
C ASN A 8 -9.53 2.31 4.55
N ILE A 9 -10.73 1.92 4.10
CA ILE A 9 -12.00 2.37 4.70
C ILE A 9 -12.13 1.97 6.18
N CYS A 10 -11.48 0.86 6.56
CA CYS A 10 -11.47 0.33 7.92
C CYS A 10 -10.14 0.59 8.65
N ALA A 11 -9.22 1.36 8.04
CA ALA A 11 -7.87 1.55 8.58
C ALA A 11 -7.83 2.30 9.91
N PHE A 12 -8.86 3.11 10.20
CA PHE A 12 -8.91 3.92 11.41
C PHE A 12 -10.23 3.69 12.16
N THR A 13 -10.10 3.39 13.44
CA THR A 13 -11.21 3.41 14.40
C THR A 13 -11.08 4.67 15.24
N PRO A 14 -12.16 5.44 15.50
CA PRO A 14 -12.08 6.64 16.34
C PRO A 14 -11.38 6.38 17.67
N GLY A 15 -10.36 7.16 17.97
CA GLY A 15 -9.59 7.07 19.22
C GLY A 15 -8.64 5.86 19.32
N ARG A 16 -8.38 5.14 18.22
CA ARG A 16 -7.46 4.01 18.16
C ARG A 16 -6.33 4.25 17.15
N GLU A 17 -5.29 3.45 17.29
CA GLU A 17 -4.24 3.33 16.28
C GLU A 17 -4.79 2.75 14.97
N ARG A 18 -3.97 2.78 13.93
CA ARG A 18 -4.30 2.20 12.63
C ARG A 18 -4.53 0.69 12.78
N ASN A 19 -5.64 0.20 12.23
CA ASN A 19 -5.96 -1.22 12.21
C ASN A 19 -5.08 -1.98 11.21
N GLY A 20 -4.74 -3.23 11.53
CA GLY A 20 -4.07 -4.15 10.64
C GLY A 20 -4.98 -4.71 9.55
N PHE A 21 -4.39 -5.42 8.59
CA PHE A 21 -5.12 -6.02 7.47
C PHE A 21 -6.14 -7.07 7.92
N ASP A 22 -5.87 -7.82 8.97
CA ASP A 22 -6.78 -8.82 9.55
C ASP A 22 -8.14 -8.21 9.88
N PHE A 23 -8.14 -7.10 10.60
CA PHE A 23 -9.37 -6.38 10.93
C PHE A 23 -10.03 -5.79 9.67
N CYS A 24 -9.25 -5.11 8.82
CA CYS A 24 -9.79 -4.41 7.65
C CYS A 24 -10.42 -5.38 6.65
N ILE A 25 -9.78 -6.50 6.34
CA ILE A 25 -10.29 -7.53 5.43
C ILE A 25 -11.58 -8.14 5.99
N ALA A 26 -11.59 -8.47 7.28
CA ALA A 26 -12.77 -9.02 7.94
C ALA A 26 -13.97 -8.07 7.87
N GLN A 27 -13.75 -6.78 8.17
CA GLN A 27 -14.82 -5.77 8.14
C GLN A 27 -15.36 -5.55 6.71
N CYS A 28 -14.48 -5.46 5.71
CA CYS A 28 -14.91 -5.35 4.32
C CYS A 28 -15.73 -6.57 3.89
N ALA A 29 -15.27 -7.78 4.22
CA ALA A 29 -15.98 -9.02 3.88
C ALA A 29 -17.34 -9.13 4.57
N GLN A 30 -17.45 -8.75 5.85
CA GLN A 30 -18.71 -8.67 6.59
C GLN A 30 -19.66 -7.62 6.01
N GLY A 31 -19.13 -6.54 5.47
CA GLY A 31 -19.88 -5.54 4.70
C GLY A 31 -20.37 -6.01 3.33
N GLY A 32 -20.06 -7.27 2.96
CA GLY A 32 -20.51 -7.89 1.70
C GLY A 32 -19.56 -7.70 0.51
N TYR A 33 -18.42 -7.05 0.68
CA TYR A 33 -17.46 -6.87 -0.40
C TYR A 33 -16.66 -8.15 -0.64
N LYS A 34 -16.53 -8.54 -1.92
CA LYS A 34 -15.77 -9.73 -2.37
C LYS A 34 -14.52 -9.37 -3.16
N VAL A 35 -14.44 -8.14 -3.63
CA VAL A 35 -13.26 -7.61 -4.35
C VAL A 35 -12.70 -6.46 -3.54
N LEU A 36 -11.43 -6.54 -3.19
CA LEU A 36 -10.77 -5.51 -2.37
C LEU A 36 -9.58 -4.90 -3.11
N ASP A 37 -9.40 -3.63 -2.85
CA ASP A 37 -8.14 -2.91 -2.99
C ASP A 37 -7.37 -3.04 -1.68
N ILE A 38 -6.21 -3.70 -1.72
CA ILE A 38 -5.34 -3.79 -0.56
C ILE A 38 -4.44 -2.56 -0.47
N ASN A 39 -4.58 -1.80 0.61
CA ASN A 39 -3.90 -0.51 0.76
C ASN A 39 -2.68 -0.62 1.66
N PHE A 40 -1.50 -0.72 1.05
CA PHE A 40 -0.22 -0.83 1.76
C PHE A 40 0.23 0.46 2.47
N CYS A 41 -0.58 1.53 2.49
CA CYS A 41 -0.37 2.60 3.47
C CYS A 41 -0.43 2.08 4.92
N GLU A 42 -0.92 0.85 5.13
CA GLU A 42 -0.82 0.15 6.42
C GLU A 42 0.63 0.05 6.89
N SER A 43 1.58 -0.16 5.99
CA SER A 43 3.02 -0.24 6.30
C SER A 43 3.63 1.07 6.83
N MET A 44 2.91 2.18 6.71
CA MET A 44 3.28 3.46 7.35
C MET A 44 3.10 3.42 8.87
N ASN A 45 2.30 2.47 9.39
CA ASN A 45 2.23 2.22 10.81
C ASN A 45 3.59 1.67 11.30
N PRO A 46 4.22 2.29 12.32
CA PRO A 46 5.48 1.78 12.88
C PRO A 46 5.43 0.32 13.37
N HIS A 47 4.25 -0.16 13.73
CA HIS A 47 3.99 -1.52 14.21
C HIS A 47 3.55 -2.50 13.12
N SER A 48 3.51 -2.08 11.86
CA SER A 48 3.16 -2.96 10.75
C SER A 48 4.18 -4.09 10.58
N ARG A 49 3.68 -5.32 10.43
CA ARG A 49 4.52 -6.48 10.09
C ARG A 49 5.18 -6.36 8.72
N MET A 50 4.67 -5.51 7.82
CA MET A 50 5.36 -5.19 6.56
C MET A 50 6.75 -4.57 6.76
N ARG A 51 7.05 -4.05 7.96
CA ARG A 51 8.35 -3.45 8.32
C ARG A 51 9.34 -4.46 8.88
N ASN A 52 8.88 -5.63 9.30
CA ASN A 52 9.68 -6.65 9.97
C ASN A 52 10.40 -7.57 8.96
N ASP A 53 11.30 -8.41 9.45
CA ASP A 53 12.00 -9.39 8.61
C ASP A 53 11.07 -10.54 8.16
N ASP A 54 9.98 -10.79 8.89
CA ASP A 54 8.96 -11.80 8.57
C ASP A 54 7.83 -11.28 7.65
N TRP A 55 8.02 -10.16 6.96
CA TRP A 55 6.99 -9.54 6.13
C TRP A 55 6.43 -10.47 5.04
N GLN A 56 7.25 -11.36 4.50
CA GLN A 56 6.80 -12.34 3.50
C GLN A 56 5.81 -13.36 4.09
N ASP A 57 6.04 -13.77 5.34
CA ASP A 57 5.07 -14.62 6.04
C ASP A 57 3.79 -13.87 6.35
N TYR A 58 3.88 -12.58 6.64
CA TYR A 58 2.70 -11.73 6.76
C TYR A 58 1.89 -11.64 5.46
N VAL A 59 2.54 -11.58 4.29
CA VAL A 59 1.85 -11.61 2.99
C VAL A 59 1.11 -12.94 2.79
N LYS A 60 1.70 -14.08 3.19
CA LYS A 60 1.01 -15.37 3.18
C LYS A 60 -0.21 -15.38 4.11
N ASP A 61 -0.08 -14.79 5.30
CA ASP A 61 -1.19 -14.64 6.23
C ASP A 61 -2.34 -13.80 5.60
N ILE A 62 -2.00 -12.72 4.89
CA ILE A 62 -2.98 -11.88 4.16
C ILE A 62 -3.68 -12.71 3.06
N ALA A 63 -2.93 -13.50 2.30
CA ALA A 63 -3.50 -14.38 1.29
C ALA A 63 -4.46 -15.41 1.91
N GLU A 64 -4.09 -15.98 3.05
CA GLU A 64 -4.95 -16.91 3.80
C GLU A 64 -6.22 -16.24 4.32
N MET A 65 -6.11 -15.01 4.85
CA MET A 65 -7.28 -14.21 5.23
C MET A 65 -8.22 -13.98 4.04
N GLY A 66 -7.66 -13.63 2.87
CA GLY A 66 -8.43 -13.49 1.64
C GLY A 66 -9.23 -14.76 1.33
N ARG A 67 -8.58 -15.93 1.34
CA ARG A 67 -9.24 -17.24 1.14
C ARG A 67 -10.32 -17.50 2.19
N ARG A 68 -10.00 -17.29 3.46
CA ARG A 68 -10.93 -17.53 4.58
C ARG A 68 -12.19 -16.70 4.49
N TRP A 69 -12.08 -15.44 4.08
CA TRP A 69 -13.21 -14.53 3.95
C TRP A 69 -13.88 -14.56 2.56
N GLY A 70 -13.32 -15.34 1.63
CA GLY A 70 -13.81 -15.43 0.26
C GLY A 70 -13.73 -14.09 -0.47
N VAL A 71 -12.64 -13.36 -0.27
CA VAL A 71 -12.32 -12.11 -0.98
C VAL A 71 -11.11 -12.28 -1.87
N VAL A 72 -11.06 -11.49 -2.94
CA VAL A 72 -9.93 -11.41 -3.87
C VAL A 72 -9.37 -9.99 -3.90
N PHE A 73 -8.08 -9.86 -4.10
CA PHE A 73 -7.41 -8.57 -4.25
C PHE A 73 -7.18 -8.32 -5.75
N ARG A 74 -7.84 -7.30 -6.31
CA ARG A 74 -7.69 -6.92 -7.72
C ARG A 74 -6.80 -5.72 -7.92
N GLN A 75 -6.73 -4.88 -6.91
CA GLN A 75 -5.96 -3.65 -6.90
C GLN A 75 -5.18 -3.54 -5.60
N SER A 76 -4.08 -2.80 -5.64
CA SER A 76 -3.37 -2.36 -4.45
C SER A 76 -3.03 -0.87 -4.53
N HIS A 77 -2.82 -0.26 -3.37
CA HIS A 77 -2.18 1.05 -3.24
C HIS A 77 -0.85 0.90 -2.53
N LEU A 78 0.21 1.47 -3.10
CA LEU A 78 1.50 1.56 -2.44
C LEU A 78 1.45 2.56 -1.28
N PRO A 79 2.41 2.51 -0.35
CA PRO A 79 2.54 3.49 0.71
C PRO A 79 2.56 4.92 0.14
N TYR A 80 1.77 5.81 0.74
CA TYR A 80 1.80 7.22 0.37
C TYR A 80 3.04 7.88 0.98
N TYR A 81 3.94 8.33 0.10
CA TYR A 81 5.16 8.98 0.51
C TYR A 81 5.70 9.88 -0.60
N ASP A 82 5.98 11.13 -0.29
CA ASP A 82 6.59 12.05 -1.25
C ASP A 82 8.12 11.96 -1.17
N ILE A 83 8.68 11.06 -1.97
CA ILE A 83 10.12 10.76 -2.03
C ILE A 83 10.98 11.95 -2.43
N PHE A 84 10.39 12.97 -3.09
CA PHE A 84 11.14 14.15 -3.54
C PHE A 84 11.07 15.31 -2.54
N ALA A 85 10.20 15.24 -1.54
CA ALA A 85 10.08 16.23 -0.48
C ALA A 85 10.91 15.86 0.77
N GLU A 86 11.29 14.59 0.93
CA GLU A 86 12.02 14.13 2.11
C GLU A 86 13.54 14.35 1.95
N ASN A 87 14.17 14.84 3.00
CA ASN A 87 15.61 15.09 3.05
C ASN A 87 16.35 14.13 4.02
N ASP A 88 15.65 13.29 4.74
CA ASP A 88 16.21 12.28 5.63
C ASP A 88 16.48 10.99 4.83
N GLU A 89 17.75 10.73 4.54
CA GLU A 89 18.18 9.58 3.73
C GLU A 89 17.74 8.23 4.33
N GLU A 90 17.70 8.08 5.65
CA GLU A 90 17.28 6.82 6.28
C GLU A 90 15.76 6.61 6.13
N LYS A 91 14.98 7.69 6.20
CA LYS A 91 13.55 7.60 5.88
C LYS A 91 13.32 7.27 4.41
N VAL A 92 14.06 7.90 3.49
CA VAL A 92 13.96 7.58 2.05
C VAL A 92 14.22 6.10 1.83
N LYS A 93 15.35 5.56 2.33
CA LYS A 93 15.67 4.13 2.22
C LYS A 93 14.58 3.22 2.78
N THR A 94 14.06 3.57 3.97
CA THR A 94 12.98 2.81 4.60
C THR A 94 11.74 2.81 3.71
N MET A 95 11.38 3.94 3.14
CA MET A 95 10.20 4.07 2.30
C MET A 95 10.36 3.34 0.97
N GLU A 96 11.54 3.44 0.34
CA GLU A 96 11.86 2.67 -0.87
C GLU A 96 11.73 1.16 -0.62
N GLU A 97 12.24 0.67 0.50
CA GLU A 97 12.09 -0.75 0.86
C GLU A 97 10.62 -1.12 1.09
N LEU A 98 9.81 -0.28 1.75
CA LEU A 98 8.39 -0.54 1.93
C LEU A 98 7.62 -0.53 0.61
N ILE A 99 7.96 0.37 -0.32
CA ILE A 99 7.40 0.39 -1.67
C ILE A 99 7.75 -0.92 -2.39
N ARG A 100 9.04 -1.32 -2.38
CA ARG A 100 9.50 -2.57 -2.98
C ARG A 100 8.78 -3.80 -2.40
N ARG A 101 8.67 -3.91 -1.07
CA ARG A 101 7.93 -4.99 -0.40
C ARG A 101 6.45 -5.00 -0.82
N SER A 102 5.84 -3.84 -0.93
CA SER A 102 4.43 -3.71 -1.32
C SER A 102 4.18 -4.14 -2.77
N ILE A 103 5.11 -3.87 -3.69
CA ILE A 103 5.05 -4.35 -5.08
C ILE A 103 5.13 -5.88 -5.12
N ILE A 104 6.09 -6.47 -4.42
CA ILE A 104 6.24 -7.93 -4.33
C ILE A 104 4.99 -8.55 -3.70
N ALA A 105 4.51 -8.00 -2.58
CA ALA A 105 3.30 -8.46 -1.92
C ALA A 105 2.07 -8.39 -2.85
N SER A 106 1.94 -7.34 -3.65
CA SER A 106 0.87 -7.21 -4.64
C SER A 106 0.91 -8.34 -5.66
N ALA A 107 2.10 -8.65 -6.18
CA ALA A 107 2.28 -9.75 -7.13
C ALA A 107 1.95 -11.12 -6.48
N GLU A 108 2.40 -11.38 -5.25
CA GLU A 108 2.12 -12.62 -4.52
C GLU A 108 0.62 -12.78 -4.18
N LEU A 109 -0.11 -11.69 -3.98
CA LEU A 109 -1.55 -11.67 -3.74
C LEU A 109 -2.39 -11.76 -5.02
N GLY A 110 -1.75 -11.79 -6.20
CA GLY A 110 -2.43 -11.87 -7.50
C GLY A 110 -3.13 -10.56 -7.89
N VAL A 111 -2.63 -9.43 -7.40
CA VAL A 111 -3.16 -8.11 -7.75
C VAL A 111 -2.86 -7.80 -9.22
N GLU A 112 -3.87 -7.29 -9.94
CA GLU A 112 -3.77 -6.94 -11.35
C GLU A 112 -3.24 -5.52 -11.57
N TRP A 113 -3.58 -4.60 -10.67
CA TRP A 113 -3.26 -3.17 -10.80
C TRP A 113 -2.75 -2.59 -9.48
N THR A 114 -1.59 -1.95 -9.55
CA THR A 114 -1.00 -1.26 -8.39
C THR A 114 -1.00 0.24 -8.63
N VAL A 115 -1.63 0.97 -7.72
CA VAL A 115 -1.65 2.43 -7.71
C VAL A 115 -0.44 2.94 -6.95
N THR A 116 0.30 3.84 -7.58
CA THR A 116 1.40 4.56 -6.92
C THR A 116 1.06 6.04 -6.77
N HIS A 117 1.67 6.67 -5.78
CA HIS A 117 1.52 8.11 -5.54
C HIS A 117 2.76 8.84 -6.08
N PRO A 118 2.58 9.81 -6.98
CA PRO A 118 3.70 10.56 -7.51
C PRO A 118 4.29 11.48 -6.43
N GLY A 119 5.61 11.61 -6.44
CA GLY A 119 6.29 12.65 -5.69
C GLY A 119 6.22 14.00 -6.39
N THR A 120 6.39 15.09 -5.65
CA THR A 120 6.35 16.46 -6.17
C THR A 120 7.71 17.14 -6.02
N VAL A 121 8.24 17.67 -7.12
CA VAL A 121 9.45 18.49 -7.10
C VAL A 121 9.06 19.94 -6.88
N TYR A 122 8.90 20.34 -5.64
CA TYR A 122 8.44 21.67 -5.27
C TYR A 122 9.35 22.81 -5.77
N SER A 123 10.65 22.57 -5.89
CA SER A 123 11.60 23.56 -6.42
C SER A 123 11.38 23.89 -7.90
N ALA A 124 10.66 23.05 -8.65
CA ALA A 124 10.32 23.30 -10.05
C ALA A 124 9.11 24.26 -10.21
N GLY A 125 8.50 24.69 -9.11
CA GLY A 125 7.32 25.57 -9.13
C GLY A 125 6.10 24.90 -9.77
N PRO A 126 5.29 25.64 -10.54
CA PRO A 126 4.06 25.10 -11.12
C PRO A 126 4.28 24.19 -12.33
N ASP A 127 5.50 24.06 -12.82
CA ASP A 127 5.82 23.18 -13.96
C ASP A 127 5.86 21.71 -13.49
N VAL A 128 4.81 20.98 -13.84
CA VAL A 128 4.67 19.55 -13.52
C VAL A 128 5.54 18.62 -14.37
N SER A 129 6.17 19.13 -15.45
CA SER A 129 6.98 18.30 -16.35
C SER A 129 8.18 17.67 -15.64
N VAL A 130 8.85 18.43 -14.78
CA VAL A 130 9.99 17.96 -13.98
C VAL A 130 9.56 16.87 -12.99
N SER A 131 8.43 17.04 -12.31
CA SER A 131 7.89 16.03 -11.41
C SER A 131 7.50 14.76 -12.16
N LYS A 132 6.86 14.90 -13.32
CA LYS A 132 6.50 13.77 -14.18
C LYS A 132 7.73 12.97 -14.62
N GLU A 133 8.76 13.63 -15.12
CA GLU A 133 9.98 12.99 -15.61
C GLU A 133 10.69 12.22 -14.49
N LYS A 134 10.87 12.84 -13.31
CA LYS A 134 11.47 12.17 -12.16
C LYS A 134 10.64 10.98 -11.64
N ASN A 135 9.32 11.08 -11.63
CA ASN A 135 8.48 9.94 -11.25
C ASN A 135 8.62 8.78 -12.25
N LEU A 136 8.61 9.06 -13.55
CA LEU A 136 8.83 8.04 -14.57
C LEU A 136 10.18 7.35 -14.40
N GLU A 137 11.26 8.11 -14.16
CA GLU A 137 12.57 7.57 -13.89
C GLU A 137 12.58 6.69 -12.64
N TYR A 138 12.00 7.17 -11.54
CA TYR A 138 11.97 6.45 -10.27
C TYR A 138 11.23 5.11 -10.39
N TYR A 139 9.99 5.15 -10.85
CA TYR A 139 9.16 3.94 -10.92
C TYR A 139 9.54 2.97 -12.04
N SER A 140 10.33 3.39 -13.01
CA SER A 140 10.89 2.47 -14.01
C SER A 140 11.98 1.53 -13.48
N ARG A 141 12.46 1.77 -12.24
CA ARG A 141 13.50 0.96 -11.58
C ARG A 141 12.91 -0.13 -10.66
N HIS A 142 11.60 -0.06 -10.39
CA HIS A 142 10.86 -0.98 -9.53
C HIS A 142 9.88 -1.83 -10.32
#